data_5cb1bf54b66e0bffb8c109fa3c5364b3
#
_entry.id   5cb1bf54b66e0bffb8c109fa3c5364b3
#
_cell.length_a   1.000
_cell.length_b   1.000
_cell.length_c   1.000
_cell.angle_alpha   90.00
_cell.angle_beta   90.00
_cell.angle_gamma   90.00
#
_symmetry.space_group_name_H-M   'P 1'
#
loop_
_entity.id
_entity.type
_entity.pdbx_description
1 polymer ?
#
loop_
_entity_poly.entity_id
_entity_poly.type
_entity_poly.pdbx_seq_one_letter_code
_entity_poly.pdbx_strand_id
1 'polypeptide(L)'
;MLDQKLKTLIAVAEEKSFTKASLKLSLTQPAVSHQIQLLEEEYNVKIINRGKKEITLTREGEVIVNFAKKFKAMEEQMIGELHNLSIKIKMSFITFCYSSIS
;
A
#
# COMPACT_ATOMS: atom_id res chain seq x y z
N MET A 1 3.91 3.32 8.15
CA MET A 1 3.87 2.65 6.85
C MET A 1 2.60 1.86 6.67
N LEU A 2 2.08 1.81 5.46
CA LEU A 2 0.92 0.98 5.16
C LEU A 2 1.27 -0.49 5.41
N ASP A 3 0.41 -1.19 6.13
CA ASP A 3 0.59 -2.61 6.44
C ASP A 3 0.77 -3.42 5.15
N GLN A 4 1.70 -4.36 5.17
CA GLN A 4 1.97 -5.23 4.01
C GLN A 4 0.72 -6.02 3.60
N LYS A 5 -0.09 -6.44 4.56
CA LYS A 5 -1.34 -7.15 4.29
C LYS A 5 -2.31 -6.30 3.47
N LEU A 6 -2.41 -5.01 3.78
CA LEU A 6 -3.25 -4.08 3.03
C LEU A 6 -2.69 -3.82 1.63
N LYS A 7 -1.37 -3.71 1.48
CA LYS A 7 -0.73 -3.61 0.17
C LYS A 7 -1.03 -4.84 -0.68
N THR A 8 -0.96 -6.00 -0.09
CA THR A 8 -1.27 -7.27 -0.76
C THR A 8 -2.73 -7.30 -1.21
N LEU A 9 -3.64 -6.85 -0.35
CA LEU A 9 -5.06 -6.78 -0.70
C LEU A 9 -5.32 -5.83 -1.87
N ILE A 10 -4.68 -4.66 -1.87
CA ILE A 10 -4.81 -3.72 -2.99
C ILE A 10 -4.35 -4.38 -4.29
N ALA A 11 -3.23 -5.07 -4.27
CA ALA A 11 -2.70 -5.75 -5.47
C ALA A 11 -3.65 -6.84 -5.95
N VAL A 12 -4.20 -7.66 -5.05
CA VAL A 12 -5.17 -8.70 -5.40
C VAL A 12 -6.42 -8.09 -6.01
N ALA A 13 -6.91 -6.99 -5.45
CA ALA A 13 -8.10 -6.30 -5.95
C ALA A 13 -7.87 -5.71 -7.34
N GLU A 14 -6.70 -5.11 -7.57
CA GLU A 14 -6.36 -4.50 -8.86
C GLU A 14 -6.15 -5.56 -9.94
N GLU A 15 -5.42 -6.63 -9.62
CA GLU A 15 -5.09 -7.68 -10.58
C GLU A 15 -6.22 -8.68 -10.77
N LYS A 16 -7.15 -8.76 -9.83
CA LYS A 16 -8.24 -9.75 -9.79
C LYS A 16 -7.72 -11.19 -9.91
N SER A 17 -6.52 -11.42 -9.41
CA SER A 17 -5.84 -12.71 -9.50
C SER A 17 -4.80 -12.82 -8.40
N PHE A 18 -4.80 -13.94 -7.68
CA PHE A 18 -3.75 -14.24 -6.70
C PHE A 18 -2.40 -14.44 -7.38
N THR A 19 -2.40 -15.11 -8.52
CA THR A 19 -1.17 -15.38 -9.27
C THR A 19 -0.52 -14.09 -9.74
N LYS A 20 -1.29 -13.21 -10.37
CA LYS A 20 -0.78 -11.93 -10.87
C LYS A 20 -0.32 -11.04 -9.71
N ALA A 21 -1.08 -11.01 -8.63
CA ALA A 21 -0.71 -10.25 -7.44
C ALA A 21 0.61 -10.75 -6.85
N SER A 22 0.79 -12.07 -6.77
CA SER A 22 2.03 -12.66 -6.25
C SER A 22 3.24 -12.28 -7.09
N LEU A 23 3.09 -12.27 -8.41
CA LEU A 23 4.15 -11.84 -9.32
C LEU A 23 4.48 -10.37 -9.14
N LYS A 24 3.46 -9.52 -9.05
CA LYS A 24 3.63 -8.08 -8.87
C LYS A 24 4.35 -7.76 -7.55
N LEU A 25 4.07 -8.52 -6.49
CA LEU A 25 4.61 -8.27 -5.16
C LEU A 25 5.90 -9.04 -4.90
N SER A 26 6.32 -9.90 -5.82
CA SER A 26 7.46 -10.82 -5.63
C SER A 26 7.27 -11.73 -4.40
N LEU A 27 6.04 -12.20 -4.23
CA LEU A 27 5.67 -13.13 -3.17
C LEU A 27 5.19 -14.45 -3.78
N THR A 28 5.15 -15.51 -2.98
CA THR A 28 4.52 -16.75 -3.40
C THR A 28 3.00 -16.61 -3.33
N GLN A 29 2.28 -17.39 -4.12
CA GLN A 29 0.83 -17.40 -4.09
C GLN A 29 0.27 -17.79 -2.71
N PRO A 30 0.80 -18.83 -2.03
CA PRO A 30 0.38 -19.13 -0.66
C PRO A 30 0.61 -17.98 0.33
N ALA A 31 1.70 -17.23 0.18
CA ALA A 31 1.97 -16.07 1.03
C ALA A 31 0.92 -14.97 0.84
N VAL A 32 0.54 -14.69 -0.41
CA VAL A 32 -0.52 -13.72 -0.71
C VAL A 32 -1.83 -14.17 -0.10
N SER A 33 -2.21 -15.43 -0.31
CA SER A 33 -3.45 -16.00 0.24
C SER A 33 -3.46 -15.93 1.77
N HIS A 34 -2.33 -16.23 2.40
CA HIS A 34 -2.19 -16.19 3.85
C HIS A 34 -2.38 -14.77 4.40
N GLN A 35 -1.80 -13.77 3.75
CA GLN A 35 -1.95 -12.38 4.18
C GLN A 35 -3.40 -11.91 4.11
N ILE A 36 -4.13 -12.30 3.06
CA ILE A 36 -5.56 -11.99 2.95
C ILE A 36 -6.34 -12.68 4.07
N GLN A 37 -6.02 -13.93 4.35
CA GLN A 37 -6.67 -14.68 5.43
C GLN A 37 -6.44 -14.02 6.79
N LEU A 38 -5.23 -13.52 7.04
CA LEU A 38 -4.92 -12.79 8.27
C LEU A 38 -5.76 -11.52 8.41
N LEU A 39 -5.98 -10.80 7.32
CA LEU A 39 -6.86 -9.63 7.34
C LEU A 39 -8.31 -10.02 7.64
N GLU A 40 -8.78 -11.10 7.04
CA GLU A 40 -10.14 -11.61 7.29
C GLU A 40 -10.32 -11.97 8.77
N GLU A 41 -9.30 -12.56 9.37
CA GLU A 41 -9.32 -12.89 10.80
C GLU A 41 -9.24 -11.64 11.67
N GLU A 42 -8.37 -10.69 11.31
CA GLU A 42 -8.15 -9.46 12.07
C GLU A 42 -9.43 -8.62 12.17
N TYR A 43 -10.14 -8.48 11.05
CA TYR A 43 -11.36 -7.67 11.00
C TYR A 43 -12.63 -8.51 11.18
N ASN A 44 -12.49 -9.84 11.27
CA ASN A 44 -13.60 -10.77 11.43
C ASN A 44 -14.67 -10.60 10.34
N VAL A 45 -14.23 -10.49 9.10
CA VAL A 45 -15.10 -10.37 7.92
C VAL A 45 -14.52 -11.17 6.77
N LYS A 46 -15.37 -11.55 5.83
CA LYS A 46 -14.94 -12.09 4.54
C LYS A 46 -14.59 -10.95 3.62
N ILE A 47 -13.42 -11.01 3.01
CA ILE A 47 -12.92 -9.96 2.11
C ILE A 47 -13.08 -10.38 0.65
N ILE A 48 -12.83 -11.65 0.36
CA ILE A 48 -12.81 -12.18 -1.01
C ILE A 48 -13.83 -13.29 -1.15
N ASN A 49 -14.61 -13.23 -2.23
CA ASN A 49 -15.46 -14.32 -2.65
C ASN A 49 -14.64 -15.35 -3.40
N ARG A 50 -14.54 -16.55 -2.83
CA ARG A 50 -13.83 -17.69 -3.44
C ARG A 50 -14.88 -18.66 -4.01
N GLY A 51 -14.57 -19.32 -5.12
CA GLY A 51 -15.42 -20.32 -5.72
C GLY A 51 -15.96 -19.96 -7.10
N LYS A 52 -15.60 -18.82 -7.64
CA LYS A 52 -15.88 -18.43 -9.02
C LYS A 52 -14.58 -18.32 -9.79
N LYS A 53 -14.63 -18.35 -11.12
CA LYS A 53 -13.45 -18.25 -11.98
C LYS A 53 -12.66 -16.96 -11.73
N GLU A 54 -13.37 -15.87 -11.41
CA GLU A 54 -12.74 -14.60 -11.09
C GLU A 54 -12.87 -14.30 -9.61
N ILE A 55 -11.83 -13.70 -9.05
CA ILE A 55 -11.84 -13.24 -7.67
C ILE A 55 -12.64 -11.94 -7.61
N THR A 56 -13.63 -11.90 -6.74
CA THR A 56 -14.41 -10.70 -6.47
C THR A 56 -14.30 -10.33 -5.01
N LEU A 57 -14.44 -9.05 -4.71
CA LEU A 57 -14.47 -8.56 -3.33
C LEU A 57 -15.89 -8.68 -2.76
N THR A 58 -15.96 -8.97 -1.47
CA THR A 58 -17.21 -8.80 -0.72
C THR A 58 -17.46 -7.30 -0.53
N ARG A 59 -18.64 -6.92 -0.01
CA ARG A 59 -18.93 -5.55 0.39
C ARG A 59 -17.90 -5.03 1.40
N GLU A 60 -17.60 -5.85 2.39
CA GLU A 60 -16.62 -5.55 3.42
C GLU A 60 -15.25 -5.39 2.81
N GLY A 61 -14.90 -6.27 1.86
CA GLY A 61 -13.64 -6.18 1.13
C GLY A 61 -13.49 -4.88 0.34
N GLU A 62 -14.56 -4.44 -0.30
CA GLU A 62 -14.57 -3.17 -1.02
C GLU A 62 -14.32 -1.99 -0.10
N VAL A 63 -14.95 -1.99 1.07
CA VAL A 63 -14.75 -0.93 2.08
C VAL A 63 -13.29 -0.90 2.51
N ILE A 64 -12.72 -2.06 2.83
CA ILE A 64 -11.32 -2.15 3.28
C ILE A 64 -10.37 -1.68 2.18
N VAL A 65 -10.57 -2.12 0.95
CA VAL A 65 -9.71 -1.72 -0.18
C VAL A 65 -9.79 -0.21 -0.41
N ASN A 66 -10.98 0.36 -0.36
CA ASN A 66 -11.16 1.80 -0.58
C ASN A 66 -10.42 2.62 0.48
N PHE A 67 -10.51 2.23 1.75
CA PHE A 67 -9.77 2.91 2.81
C PHE A 67 -8.27 2.65 2.70
N ALA A 68 -7.86 1.43 2.36
CA ALA A 68 -6.45 1.10 2.19
C ALA A 68 -5.81 1.96 1.09
N LYS A 69 -6.52 2.19 -0.01
CA LYS A 69 -6.05 3.07 -1.09
C LYS A 69 -5.91 4.52 -0.62
N LYS A 70 -6.83 5.00 0.21
CA LYS A 70 -6.74 6.33 0.81
C LYS A 70 -5.53 6.44 1.74
N PHE A 71 -5.30 5.44 2.57
CA PHE A 71 -4.13 5.41 3.46
C PHE A 71 -2.84 5.43 2.65
N LYS A 72 -2.78 4.66 1.57
CA LYS A 72 -1.63 4.63 0.68
C LYS A 72 -1.36 6.00 0.06
N ALA A 73 -2.40 6.66 -0.44
CA ALA A 73 -2.28 7.99 -1.03
C ALA A 73 -1.84 9.02 0.01
N MET A 74 -2.37 8.94 1.23
CA MET A 74 -1.98 9.83 2.31
C MET A 74 -0.53 9.63 2.71
N GLU A 75 -0.06 8.38 2.78
CA GLU A 75 1.33 8.08 3.08
C GLU A 75 2.25 8.64 2.00
N GLU A 76 1.90 8.45 0.72
CA GLU A 76 2.67 8.96 -0.40
C GLU A 76 2.73 10.50 -0.37
N GLN A 77 1.63 11.15 -0.02
CA GLN A 77 1.57 12.60 0.14
C GLN A 77 2.49 13.04 1.28
N MET A 78 2.44 12.36 2.41
CA MET A 78 3.30 12.65 3.56
C MET A 78 4.77 12.54 3.18
N ILE A 79 5.13 11.44 2.50
CA ILE A 79 6.51 11.20 2.07
C ILE A 79 6.95 12.30 1.11
N GLY A 80 6.09 12.71 0.19
CA GLY A 80 6.36 13.79 -0.74
C GLY A 80 6.61 15.12 -0.04
N GLU A 81 5.79 15.46 0.96
CA GLU A 81 5.96 16.67 1.75
C GLU A 81 7.26 16.65 2.57
N LEU A 82 7.58 15.51 3.17
CA LEU A 82 8.83 15.33 3.91
C LEU A 82 10.04 15.47 2.99
N HIS A 83 9.96 14.90 1.80
CA HIS A 83 11.02 15.01 0.81
C HIS A 83 11.25 16.47 0.39
N ASN A 84 10.18 17.22 0.15
CA ASN A 84 10.26 18.64 -0.21
C ASN A 84 10.89 19.47 0.91
N LEU A 85 10.54 19.21 2.16
CA LEU A 85 11.15 19.87 3.31
C LEU A 85 12.63 19.55 3.41
N SER A 86 13.02 18.31 3.20
CA SER A 86 14.41 17.89 3.23
C SER A 86 15.24 18.62 2.17
N ILE A 87 14.70 18.76 0.96
CA ILE A 87 15.35 19.52 -0.12
C ILE A 87 15.49 20.99 0.25
N LYS A 88 14.43 21.60 0.78
CA LYS A 88 14.45 23.01 1.21
C LYS A 88 15.48 23.26 2.30
N ILE A 89 15.59 22.37 3.27
CA ILE A 89 16.58 22.47 4.34
C ILE A 89 17.99 22.38 3.77
N LYS A 90 18.24 21.44 2.86
CA LYS A 90 19.54 21.30 2.20
C LYS A 90 19.89 22.53 1.38
N MET A 91 18.95 23.08 0.63
CA MET A 91 19.17 24.29 -0.16
C MET A 91 19.45 25.50 0.73
N SER A 92 18.70 25.64 1.82
CA SER A 92 18.95 26.71 2.81
C SER A 92 20.33 26.60 3.44
N PHE A 93 20.77 25.40 3.77
CA PHE A 93 22.07 25.15 4.32
C PHE A 93 23.18 25.51 3.34
N ILE A 94 23.03 25.11 2.07
CA ILE A 94 24.00 25.44 1.02
C ILE A 94 24.10 26.96 0.83
N THR A 95 22.95 27.65 0.78
CA THR A 95 22.90 29.10 0.65
C THR A 95 23.60 29.77 1.83
N PHE A 96 23.38 29.31 3.05
CA PHE A 96 24.03 29.80 4.24
C PHE A 96 25.56 29.62 4.17
N CYS A 97 26.02 28.44 3.75
CA CYS A 97 27.43 28.17 3.59
C CYS A 97 28.08 29.08 2.56
N TYR A 98 27.44 29.34 1.44
CA TYR A 98 27.92 30.26 0.42
C TYR A 98 28.01 31.68 0.95
N SER A 99 27.02 32.11 1.73
CA SER A 99 27.04 33.45 2.32
C SER A 99 28.15 33.61 3.33
N SER A 100 28.52 32.53 4.02
CA SER A 100 29.61 32.56 5.01
C SER A 100 31.00 32.68 4.39
N ILE A 101 31.14 32.18 3.16
CA ILE A 101 32.43 32.18 2.45
C ILE A 101 32.72 33.54 1.78
N SER A 102 31.69 34.23 1.42
CA SER A 102 31.81 35.55 0.79
C SER A 102 31.92 36.64 1.85
#